data_8f2a050ae876079b6be31c714e9ddb59
#
_entry.id   8f2a050ae876079b6be31c714e9ddb59
#
_cell.length_a   1.000
_cell.length_b   1.000
_cell.length_c   1.000
_cell.angle_alpha   90.00
_cell.angle_beta   90.00
_cell.angle_gamma   90.00
#
_symmetry.space_group_name_H-M   'P 1'
#
loop_
_entity.id
_entity.type
_entity.pdbx_description
1 polymer ?
#
loop_
_entity_poly.entity_id
_entity_poly.type
_entity_poly.pdbx_seq_one_letter_code
_entity_poly.pdbx_strand_id
1 'polypeptide(L)'
;MNHFFAYINRMRFIQRWSLMRNSYTENIQEHSHQTAVLAHALAVLRNERFGGQVDVGAVAVAALYHDAGEILTGDMPTPIKYYNPGIREAYKTVEQVAEDKLLSMLPEDLRPAYEDALRPADPEIEQLVRAADKLSAHIKCIEELKAGNTEFRQAAAQTAAAMDAMALPELDYFREHFLPSYSLTLDELE
;
A
#
# COMPACT_ATOMS: atom_id res chain seq x y z
N MET A 1 20.36 5.20 22.21
CA MET A 1 19.15 4.37 22.21
C MET A 1 18.51 4.50 20.84
N ASN A 2 18.15 3.39 20.21
CA ASN A 2 17.61 3.38 18.83
C ASN A 2 16.08 3.24 18.88
N HIS A 3 15.36 4.13 18.20
CA HIS A 3 13.91 4.25 18.36
C HIS A 3 13.12 3.75 17.14
N PHE A 4 13.77 3.32 16.06
CA PHE A 4 13.14 2.95 14.80
C PHE A 4 11.95 2.00 14.97
N PHE A 5 12.14 0.85 15.60
CA PHE A 5 11.07 -0.14 15.75
C PHE A 5 9.92 0.33 16.65
N ALA A 6 10.23 1.18 17.65
CA ALA A 6 9.18 1.79 18.46
C ALA A 6 8.33 2.79 17.65
N TYR A 7 8.93 3.49 16.68
CA TYR A 7 8.20 4.32 15.72
C TYR A 7 7.39 3.48 14.75
N ILE A 8 7.98 2.48 14.10
CA ILE A 8 7.26 1.57 13.19
C ILE A 8 6.01 0.98 13.87
N ASN A 9 6.13 0.56 15.14
CA ASN A 9 4.97 0.06 15.90
C ASN A 9 3.83 1.09 16.07
N ARG A 10 4.05 2.38 15.77
CA ARG A 10 3.02 3.41 15.83
C ARG A 10 2.12 3.46 14.58
N MET A 11 2.47 2.77 13.51
CA MET A 11 1.62 2.62 12.31
C MET A 11 0.19 2.21 12.67
N ARG A 12 0.01 1.41 13.73
CA ARG A 12 -1.30 1.00 14.24
C ARG A 12 -2.20 2.14 14.73
N PHE A 13 -1.65 3.32 15.00
CA PHE A 13 -2.41 4.47 15.51
C PHE A 13 -2.82 5.46 14.41
N ILE A 14 -2.32 5.28 13.19
CA ILE A 14 -2.63 6.14 12.05
C ILE A 14 -3.80 5.54 11.29
N GLN A 15 -4.95 6.22 11.33
CA GLN A 15 -6.17 5.75 10.68
C GLN A 15 -6.20 6.18 9.22
N ARG A 16 -6.56 5.26 8.35
CA ARG A 16 -6.84 5.50 6.92
C ARG A 16 -8.30 5.89 6.72
N TRP A 17 -8.61 6.49 5.58
CA TRP A 17 -9.96 6.91 5.24
C TRP A 17 -10.61 7.85 6.24
N SER A 18 -9.81 8.70 6.89
CA SER A 18 -10.21 9.55 8.03
C SER A 18 -11.33 10.55 7.72
N LEU A 19 -11.54 10.90 6.44
CA LEU A 19 -12.63 11.79 5.98
C LEU A 19 -13.90 11.05 5.61
N MET A 20 -13.91 9.71 5.64
CA MET A 20 -15.03 8.89 5.24
C MET A 20 -15.64 8.16 6.43
N ARG A 21 -16.95 7.94 6.39
CA ARG A 21 -17.61 7.05 7.35
C ARG A 21 -17.27 5.61 6.99
N ASN A 22 -16.60 4.92 7.89
CA ASN A 22 -16.22 3.53 7.72
C ASN A 22 -17.17 2.60 8.48
N SER A 23 -17.48 1.43 7.92
CA SER A 23 -18.17 0.33 8.64
C SER A 23 -17.23 -0.32 9.65
N TYR A 24 -15.95 -0.40 9.34
CA TYR A 24 -14.88 -0.77 10.26
C TYR A 24 -13.64 0.10 9.96
N THR A 25 -12.88 0.39 10.99
CA THR A 25 -11.65 1.21 10.86
C THR A 25 -10.51 0.39 10.28
N GLU A 26 -9.65 1.03 9.49
CA GLU A 26 -8.41 0.50 8.97
C GLU A 26 -7.27 1.42 9.40
N ASN A 27 -6.18 0.88 9.92
CA ASN A 27 -4.95 1.63 10.20
C ASN A 27 -3.85 1.27 9.21
N ILE A 28 -2.78 2.09 9.13
CA ILE A 28 -1.72 1.84 8.15
C ILE A 28 -0.92 0.56 8.41
N GLN A 29 -0.91 0.00 9.62
CA GLN A 29 -0.26 -1.29 9.87
C GLN A 29 -1.04 -2.45 9.25
N GLU A 30 -2.37 -2.46 9.39
CA GLU A 30 -3.25 -3.46 8.76
C GLU A 30 -3.18 -3.36 7.24
N HIS A 31 -3.26 -2.12 6.71
CA HIS A 31 -3.11 -1.85 5.29
C HIS A 31 -1.75 -2.31 4.75
N SER A 32 -0.64 -1.96 5.41
CA SER A 32 0.70 -2.36 4.96
C SER A 32 0.90 -3.86 4.99
N HIS A 33 0.32 -4.56 5.97
CA HIS A 33 0.33 -6.03 5.99
C HIS A 33 -0.44 -6.60 4.80
N GLN A 34 -1.67 -6.13 4.55
CA GLN A 34 -2.47 -6.58 3.39
C GLN A 34 -1.76 -6.24 2.07
N THR A 35 -1.21 -5.02 1.95
CA THR A 35 -0.44 -4.60 0.77
C THR A 35 0.76 -5.51 0.54
N ALA A 36 1.47 -5.93 1.60
CA ALA A 36 2.61 -6.84 1.46
C ALA A 36 2.21 -8.24 0.96
N VAL A 37 1.08 -8.78 1.44
CA VAL A 37 0.54 -10.05 0.95
C VAL A 37 0.15 -9.95 -0.52
N LEU A 38 -0.50 -8.87 -0.93
CA LEU A 38 -0.90 -8.62 -2.31
C LEU A 38 0.31 -8.37 -3.22
N ALA A 39 1.28 -7.58 -2.77
CA ALA A 39 2.52 -7.30 -3.51
C ALA A 39 3.33 -8.58 -3.75
N HIS A 40 3.45 -9.43 -2.72
CA HIS A 40 4.03 -10.76 -2.85
C HIS A 40 3.29 -11.59 -3.91
N ALA A 41 1.96 -11.64 -3.87
CA ALA A 41 1.16 -12.38 -4.84
C ALA A 41 1.37 -11.87 -6.27
N LEU A 42 1.37 -10.54 -6.48
CA LEU A 42 1.63 -9.94 -7.79
C LEU A 42 3.05 -10.25 -8.29
N ALA A 43 4.06 -10.22 -7.41
CA ALA A 43 5.44 -10.57 -7.75
C ALA A 43 5.57 -12.04 -8.17
N VAL A 44 4.92 -12.95 -7.43
CA VAL A 44 4.87 -14.38 -7.80
C VAL A 44 4.19 -14.56 -9.17
N LEU A 45 3.03 -13.92 -9.39
CA LEU A 45 2.33 -13.98 -10.68
C LEU A 45 3.20 -13.44 -11.83
N ARG A 46 3.88 -12.31 -11.63
CA ARG A 46 4.81 -11.73 -12.61
C ARG A 46 5.88 -12.75 -13.01
N ASN A 47 6.51 -13.38 -12.02
CA ASN A 47 7.60 -14.34 -12.28
C ASN A 47 7.09 -15.64 -12.92
N GLU A 48 6.06 -16.26 -12.35
CA GLU A 48 5.61 -17.60 -12.74
C GLU A 48 4.78 -17.63 -14.02
N ARG A 49 4.08 -16.52 -14.35
CA ARG A 49 3.14 -16.49 -15.49
C ARG A 49 3.52 -15.51 -16.59
N PHE A 50 4.27 -14.45 -16.25
CA PHE A 50 4.56 -13.37 -17.19
C PHE A 50 6.05 -13.19 -17.46
N GLY A 51 6.90 -14.15 -17.01
CA GLY A 51 8.32 -14.21 -17.35
C GLY A 51 9.20 -13.15 -16.67
N GLY A 52 8.72 -12.53 -15.59
CA GLY A 52 9.51 -11.63 -14.77
C GLY A 52 10.56 -12.36 -13.92
N GLN A 53 11.44 -11.61 -13.28
CA GLN A 53 12.49 -12.12 -12.39
C GLN A 53 12.72 -11.20 -11.19
N VAL A 54 11.65 -10.57 -10.68
CA VAL A 54 11.73 -9.67 -9.54
C VAL A 54 11.97 -10.46 -8.23
N ASP A 55 12.73 -9.86 -7.30
CA ASP A 55 12.88 -10.43 -5.96
C ASP A 55 11.57 -10.31 -5.16
N VAL A 56 10.87 -11.42 -5.07
CA VAL A 56 9.55 -11.51 -4.40
C VAL A 56 9.64 -11.12 -2.92
N GLY A 57 10.74 -11.47 -2.25
CA GLY A 57 10.98 -11.11 -0.85
C GLY A 57 11.19 -9.60 -0.68
N ALA A 58 11.98 -8.99 -1.55
CA ALA A 58 12.21 -7.54 -1.55
C ALA A 58 10.92 -6.76 -1.80
N VAL A 59 10.06 -7.21 -2.73
CA VAL A 59 8.74 -6.62 -2.99
C VAL A 59 7.86 -6.66 -1.75
N ALA A 60 7.77 -7.80 -1.07
CA ALA A 60 6.96 -7.94 0.15
C ALA A 60 7.49 -7.05 1.29
N VAL A 61 8.81 -6.99 1.47
CA VAL A 61 9.43 -6.14 2.49
C VAL A 61 9.20 -4.66 2.19
N ALA A 62 9.40 -4.20 0.95
CA ALA A 62 9.13 -2.82 0.56
C ALA A 62 7.66 -2.44 0.83
N ALA A 63 6.72 -3.34 0.54
CA ALA A 63 5.30 -3.12 0.80
C ALA A 63 4.97 -3.02 2.31
N LEU A 64 5.69 -3.73 3.19
CA LEU A 64 5.52 -3.58 4.65
C LEU A 64 5.88 -2.16 5.15
N TYR A 65 6.80 -1.49 4.50
CA TYR A 65 7.33 -0.18 4.93
C TYR A 65 6.86 0.99 4.06
N HIS A 66 6.08 0.77 2.98
CA HIS A 66 5.76 1.79 1.98
C HIS A 66 5.08 3.04 2.56
N ASP A 67 4.27 2.89 3.60
CA ASP A 67 3.59 3.98 4.30
C ASP A 67 4.24 4.32 5.67
N ALA A 68 5.47 3.85 5.94
CA ALA A 68 6.12 4.09 7.23
C ALA A 68 6.36 5.59 7.50
N GLY A 69 6.56 6.40 6.48
CA GLY A 69 6.67 7.86 6.59
C GLY A 69 5.44 8.52 7.20
N GLU A 70 4.27 7.93 7.03
CA GLU A 70 2.99 8.44 7.55
C GLU A 70 2.89 8.42 9.08
N ILE A 71 3.78 7.72 9.77
CA ILE A 71 3.92 7.81 11.23
C ILE A 71 4.19 9.27 11.68
N LEU A 72 4.89 10.04 10.84
CA LEU A 72 5.27 11.43 11.12
C LEU A 72 4.35 12.44 10.45
N THR A 73 3.78 12.10 9.29
CA THR A 73 2.94 13.03 8.50
C THR A 73 1.44 12.83 8.75
N GLY A 74 1.04 11.66 9.22
CA GLY A 74 -0.35 11.18 9.13
C GLY A 74 -0.71 10.72 7.72
N ASP A 75 -1.79 9.93 7.60
CA ASP A 75 -2.37 9.56 6.30
C ASP A 75 -3.01 10.81 5.66
N MET A 76 -2.46 11.25 4.54
CA MET A 76 -3.00 12.40 3.81
C MET A 76 -4.07 11.95 2.81
N PRO A 77 -5.30 12.47 2.92
CA PRO A 77 -6.37 12.12 2.00
C PRO A 77 -5.96 12.34 0.54
N THR A 78 -6.15 11.34 -0.30
CA THR A 78 -5.80 11.35 -1.74
C THR A 78 -6.26 12.62 -2.48
N PRO A 79 -7.48 13.18 -2.26
CA PRO A 79 -7.90 14.42 -2.92
C PRO A 79 -7.01 15.62 -2.60
N ILE A 80 -6.39 15.65 -1.42
CA ILE A 80 -5.48 16.74 -1.01
C ILE A 80 -4.09 16.48 -1.57
N LYS A 81 -3.59 15.24 -1.45
CA LYS A 81 -2.25 14.83 -1.93
C LYS A 81 -2.05 15.12 -3.42
N TYR A 82 -3.11 15.00 -4.22
CA TYR A 82 -3.08 15.20 -5.67
C TYR A 82 -3.84 16.45 -6.15
N TYR A 83 -4.13 17.40 -5.27
CA TYR A 83 -4.91 18.61 -5.60
C TYR A 83 -4.27 19.45 -6.72
N ASN A 84 -2.96 19.63 -6.67
CA ASN A 84 -2.18 20.27 -7.73
C ASN A 84 -0.72 19.79 -7.73
N PRO A 85 0.06 20.05 -8.79
CA PRO A 85 1.45 19.63 -8.89
C PRO A 85 2.35 20.17 -7.75
N GLY A 86 2.11 21.40 -7.29
CA GLY A 86 2.88 22.03 -6.21
C GLY A 86 2.70 21.33 -4.87
N ILE A 87 1.45 20.96 -4.51
CA ILE A 87 1.17 20.21 -3.29
C ILE A 87 1.79 18.81 -3.37
N ARG A 88 1.65 18.15 -4.52
CA ARG A 88 2.23 16.82 -4.73
C ARG A 88 3.75 16.82 -4.53
N GLU A 89 4.46 17.80 -5.09
CA GLU A 89 5.92 17.90 -4.97
C GLU A 89 6.35 18.25 -3.53
N ALA A 90 5.66 19.19 -2.90
CA ALA A 90 5.90 19.54 -1.51
C ALA A 90 5.68 18.34 -0.58
N TYR A 91 4.62 17.57 -0.81
CA TYR A 91 4.33 16.39 -0.01
C TYR A 91 5.39 15.29 -0.18
N LYS A 92 5.87 15.06 -1.42
CA LYS A 92 6.97 14.14 -1.69
C LYS A 92 8.24 14.51 -0.92
N THR A 93 8.54 15.81 -0.82
CA THR A 93 9.66 16.30 0.00
C THR A 93 9.46 15.99 1.48
N VAL A 94 8.22 16.15 1.98
CA VAL A 94 7.89 15.83 3.38
C VAL A 94 8.00 14.33 3.65
N GLU A 95 7.56 13.48 2.72
CA GLU A 95 7.73 12.01 2.80
C GLU A 95 9.23 11.65 2.90
N GLN A 96 10.08 12.23 2.05
CA GLN A 96 11.54 12.02 2.11
C GLN A 96 12.14 12.41 3.47
N VAL A 97 11.76 13.56 4.00
CA VAL A 97 12.22 14.01 5.33
C VAL A 97 11.76 13.05 6.44
N ALA A 98 10.54 12.52 6.35
CA ALA A 98 10.02 11.55 7.30
C ALA A 98 10.81 10.24 7.26
N GLU A 99 11.09 9.72 6.08
CA GLU A 99 11.89 8.51 5.88
C GLU A 99 13.34 8.69 6.35
N ASP A 100 14.00 9.82 6.02
CA ASP A 100 15.33 10.17 6.53
C ASP A 100 15.36 10.20 8.06
N LYS A 101 14.31 10.73 8.65
CA LYS A 101 14.16 10.76 10.10
C LYS A 101 14.05 9.36 10.68
N LEU A 102 13.28 8.46 10.06
CA LEU A 102 13.17 7.06 10.48
C LEU A 102 14.52 6.35 10.37
N LEU A 103 15.21 6.47 9.22
CA LEU A 103 16.53 5.88 9.01
C LEU A 103 17.57 6.40 10.04
N SER A 104 17.51 7.69 10.40
CA SER A 104 18.39 8.26 11.40
C SER A 104 18.26 7.66 12.81
N MET A 105 17.15 6.96 13.08
CA MET A 105 16.90 6.27 14.35
C MET A 105 17.54 4.88 14.44
N LEU A 106 18.12 4.39 13.33
CA LEU A 106 18.87 3.14 13.27
C LEU A 106 20.35 3.38 13.50
N PRO A 107 21.10 2.36 14.03
CA PRO A 107 22.56 2.33 13.95
C PRO A 107 23.03 2.53 12.51
N GLU A 108 24.18 3.21 12.33
CA GLU A 108 24.69 3.54 10.98
C GLU A 108 24.93 2.30 10.10
N ASP A 109 25.40 1.23 10.69
CA ASP A 109 25.70 -0.05 10.02
C ASP A 109 24.44 -0.77 9.51
N LEU A 110 23.26 -0.48 10.08
CA LEU A 110 21.99 -1.09 9.66
C LEU A 110 21.22 -0.25 8.64
N ARG A 111 21.51 1.06 8.53
CA ARG A 111 20.74 1.97 7.65
C ARG A 111 20.65 1.49 6.20
N PRO A 112 21.73 1.01 5.55
CA PRO A 112 21.65 0.59 4.15
C PRO A 112 20.64 -0.54 3.91
N ALA A 113 20.53 -1.49 4.85
CA ALA A 113 19.59 -2.60 4.73
C ALA A 113 18.12 -2.16 4.84
N TYR A 114 17.83 -1.06 5.53
CA TYR A 114 16.48 -0.51 5.67
C TYR A 114 16.17 0.58 4.64
N GLU A 115 17.18 1.16 4.00
CA GLU A 115 17.00 2.15 2.94
C GLU A 115 16.28 1.54 1.76
N ASP A 116 16.68 0.35 1.30
CA ASP A 116 16.01 -0.37 0.22
C ASP A 116 14.57 -0.80 0.59
N ALA A 117 14.32 -1.09 1.86
CA ALA A 117 12.97 -1.41 2.34
C ALA A 117 12.03 -0.20 2.34
N LEU A 118 12.54 0.98 2.69
CA LEU A 118 11.76 2.24 2.72
C LEU A 118 11.69 2.91 1.35
N ARG A 119 12.74 2.77 0.53
CA ARG A 119 12.92 3.42 -0.78
C ARG A 119 13.53 2.44 -1.76
N PRO A 120 12.79 1.47 -2.28
CA PRO A 120 13.33 0.50 -3.22
C PRO A 120 13.93 1.21 -4.44
N ALA A 121 15.20 0.91 -4.73
CA ALA A 121 15.90 1.46 -5.89
C ALA A 121 15.42 0.84 -7.20
N ASP A 122 14.86 -0.37 -7.15
CA ASP A 122 14.32 -1.08 -8.31
C ASP A 122 12.92 -0.55 -8.67
N PRO A 123 12.73 0.03 -9.86
CA PRO A 123 11.43 0.55 -10.29
C PRO A 123 10.36 -0.54 -10.46
N GLU A 124 10.74 -1.80 -10.69
CA GLU A 124 9.78 -2.90 -10.77
C GLU A 124 9.20 -3.22 -9.39
N ILE A 125 10.02 -3.16 -8.34
CA ILE A 125 9.55 -3.30 -6.96
C ILE A 125 8.57 -2.17 -6.62
N GLU A 126 8.93 -0.92 -6.89
CA GLU A 126 8.07 0.24 -6.65
C GLU A 126 6.73 0.12 -7.40
N GLN A 127 6.77 -0.35 -8.66
CA GLN A 127 5.57 -0.55 -9.47
C GLN A 127 4.62 -1.58 -8.86
N LEU A 128 5.16 -2.73 -8.40
CA LEU A 128 4.36 -3.78 -7.77
C LEU A 128 3.78 -3.35 -6.43
N VAL A 129 4.55 -2.63 -5.62
CA VAL A 129 4.06 -2.06 -4.35
C VAL A 129 2.92 -1.07 -4.60
N ARG A 130 3.05 -0.17 -5.57
CA ARG A 130 1.97 0.75 -5.95
C ARG A 130 0.73 0.03 -6.46
N ALA A 131 0.90 -1.05 -7.22
CA ALA A 131 -0.23 -1.86 -7.70
C ALA A 131 -0.96 -2.53 -6.53
N ALA A 132 -0.22 -3.10 -5.60
CA ALA A 132 -0.74 -3.74 -4.40
C ALA A 132 -1.43 -2.73 -3.45
N ASP A 133 -0.89 -1.52 -3.27
CA ASP A 133 -1.54 -0.44 -2.53
C ASP A 133 -2.92 -0.11 -3.13
N LYS A 134 -2.99 0.08 -4.46
CA LYS A 134 -4.28 0.37 -5.12
C LYS A 134 -5.25 -0.79 -5.03
N LEU A 135 -4.75 -2.02 -5.14
CA LEU A 135 -5.55 -3.23 -5.00
C LEU A 135 -6.10 -3.37 -3.56
N SER A 136 -5.27 -3.13 -2.53
CA SER A 136 -5.69 -3.11 -1.13
C SER A 136 -6.76 -2.05 -0.87
N ALA A 137 -6.56 -0.82 -1.36
CA ALA A 137 -7.57 0.23 -1.26
C ALA A 137 -8.89 -0.13 -1.98
N HIS A 138 -8.82 -0.84 -3.11
CA HIS A 138 -10.00 -1.31 -3.84
C HIS A 138 -10.73 -2.41 -3.10
N ILE A 139 -10.01 -3.36 -2.48
CA ILE A 139 -10.58 -4.41 -1.63
C ILE A 139 -11.35 -3.78 -0.47
N LYS A 140 -10.78 -2.79 0.21
CA LYS A 140 -11.49 -2.02 1.24
C LYS A 140 -12.81 -1.44 0.72
N CYS A 141 -12.81 -0.89 -0.50
CA CYS A 141 -14.04 -0.37 -1.11
C CYS A 141 -15.08 -1.48 -1.36
N ILE A 142 -14.66 -2.67 -1.83
CA ILE A 142 -15.54 -3.82 -2.04
C ILE A 142 -16.20 -4.22 -0.71
N GLU A 143 -15.42 -4.36 0.35
CA GLU A 143 -15.91 -4.77 1.67
C GLU A 143 -16.89 -3.76 2.27
N GLU A 144 -16.60 -2.47 2.15
CA GLU A 144 -17.50 -1.40 2.60
C GLU A 144 -18.82 -1.39 1.82
N LEU A 145 -18.76 -1.54 0.49
CA LEU A 145 -19.95 -1.63 -0.35
C LEU A 145 -20.78 -2.88 -0.03
N LYS A 146 -20.15 -4.02 0.22
CA LYS A 146 -20.77 -5.25 0.68
C LYS A 146 -21.49 -5.06 2.02
N ALA A 147 -20.91 -4.27 2.93
CA ALA A 147 -21.53 -3.87 4.19
C ALA A 147 -22.67 -2.85 4.02
N GLY A 148 -23.00 -2.43 2.79
CA GLY A 148 -24.03 -1.44 2.48
C GLY A 148 -23.57 0.02 2.58
N ASN A 149 -22.28 0.27 2.80
CA ASN A 149 -21.74 1.62 2.90
C ASN A 149 -21.50 2.23 1.51
N THR A 150 -22.51 2.92 1.00
CA THR A 150 -22.50 3.51 -0.35
C THR A 150 -21.57 4.72 -0.50
N GLU A 151 -20.99 5.23 0.59
CA GLU A 151 -20.03 6.32 0.56
C GLU A 151 -18.74 5.96 -0.22
N PHE A 152 -18.41 4.66 -0.27
CA PHE A 152 -17.25 4.14 -0.99
C PHE A 152 -17.43 3.94 -2.50
N ARG A 153 -18.59 4.24 -3.09
CA ARG A 153 -18.84 4.04 -4.53
C ARG A 153 -17.86 4.80 -5.43
N GLN A 154 -17.61 6.07 -5.12
CA GLN A 154 -16.71 6.88 -5.92
C GLN A 154 -15.26 6.41 -5.76
N ALA A 155 -14.84 6.08 -4.55
CA ALA A 155 -13.50 5.55 -4.27
C ALA A 155 -13.28 4.21 -4.99
N ALA A 156 -14.29 3.31 -5.02
CA ALA A 156 -14.24 2.07 -5.77
C ALA A 156 -14.04 2.30 -7.28
N ALA A 157 -14.77 3.24 -7.86
CA ALA A 157 -14.62 3.58 -9.28
C ALA A 157 -13.22 4.20 -9.58
N GLN A 158 -12.72 5.06 -8.70
CA GLN A 158 -11.40 5.69 -8.85
C GLN A 158 -10.26 4.69 -8.72
N THR A 159 -10.32 3.78 -7.74
CA THR A 159 -9.29 2.74 -7.55
C THR A 159 -9.30 1.75 -8.70
N ALA A 160 -10.48 1.35 -9.21
CA ALA A 160 -10.61 0.51 -10.40
C ALA A 160 -9.95 1.17 -11.64
N ALA A 161 -10.28 2.44 -11.93
CA ALA A 161 -9.69 3.18 -13.04
C ALA A 161 -8.17 3.37 -12.89
N ALA A 162 -7.68 3.57 -11.66
CA ALA A 162 -6.25 3.66 -11.39
C ALA A 162 -5.52 2.34 -11.68
N MET A 163 -6.11 1.20 -11.33
CA MET A 163 -5.57 -0.12 -11.65
C MET A 163 -5.57 -0.39 -13.15
N ASP A 164 -6.66 -0.03 -13.87
CA ASP A 164 -6.72 -0.16 -15.33
C ASP A 164 -5.60 0.63 -16.02
N ALA A 165 -5.30 1.83 -15.53
CA ALA A 165 -4.24 2.69 -16.07
C ALA A 165 -2.81 2.14 -15.85
N MET A 166 -2.62 1.20 -14.92
CA MET A 166 -1.31 0.59 -14.68
C MET A 166 -0.89 -0.39 -15.76
N ALA A 167 -1.85 -1.02 -16.45
CA ALA A 167 -1.64 -1.96 -17.54
C ALA A 167 -0.65 -3.09 -17.18
N LEU A 168 -0.84 -3.72 -16.00
CA LEU A 168 0.01 -4.78 -15.48
C LEU A 168 -0.69 -6.14 -15.62
N PRO A 169 -0.15 -7.09 -16.40
CA PRO A 169 -0.81 -8.36 -16.66
C PRO A 169 -1.02 -9.20 -15.39
N GLU A 170 -0.10 -9.16 -14.42
CA GLU A 170 -0.25 -9.84 -13.14
C GLU A 170 -1.37 -9.23 -12.28
N LEU A 171 -1.58 -7.91 -12.35
CA LEU A 171 -2.67 -7.23 -11.66
C LEU A 171 -4.02 -7.59 -12.30
N ASP A 172 -4.10 -7.59 -13.63
CA ASP A 172 -5.30 -7.99 -14.37
C ASP A 172 -5.66 -9.44 -14.09
N TYR A 173 -4.65 -10.33 -14.07
CA TYR A 173 -4.85 -11.73 -13.69
C TYR A 173 -5.38 -11.88 -12.25
N PHE A 174 -4.82 -11.14 -11.30
CA PHE A 174 -5.30 -11.16 -9.92
C PHE A 174 -6.75 -10.68 -9.81
N ARG A 175 -7.09 -9.60 -10.50
CA ARG A 175 -8.45 -9.04 -10.53
C ARG A 175 -9.47 -10.00 -11.12
N GLU A 176 -9.11 -10.75 -12.14
CA GLU A 176 -9.99 -11.72 -12.79
C GLU A 176 -10.20 -12.97 -11.93
N HIS A 177 -9.14 -13.50 -11.32
CA HIS A 177 -9.16 -14.83 -10.72
C HIS A 177 -9.29 -14.85 -9.18
N PHE A 178 -8.86 -13.80 -8.49
CA PHE A 178 -8.84 -13.76 -7.02
C PHE A 178 -9.74 -12.67 -6.41
N LEU A 179 -9.85 -11.52 -7.06
CA LEU A 179 -10.62 -10.40 -6.52
C LEU A 179 -12.10 -10.71 -6.29
N PRO A 180 -12.81 -11.50 -7.13
CA PRO A 180 -14.21 -11.82 -6.90
C PRO A 180 -14.50 -12.49 -5.55
N SER A 181 -13.52 -13.24 -5.00
CA SER A 181 -13.65 -13.92 -3.72
C SER A 181 -13.84 -12.98 -2.52
N TYR A 182 -13.39 -11.72 -2.62
CA TYR A 182 -13.60 -10.73 -1.55
C TYR A 182 -15.06 -10.31 -1.38
N SER A 183 -15.92 -10.62 -2.36
CA SER A 183 -17.36 -10.39 -2.27
C SER A 183 -18.11 -11.56 -1.61
N LEU A 184 -17.45 -12.70 -1.39
CA LEU A 184 -18.05 -13.92 -0.84
C LEU A 184 -18.06 -13.89 0.69
N THR A 185 -19.02 -14.60 1.29
CA THR A 185 -19.03 -14.91 2.71
C THR A 185 -18.07 -16.06 3.02
N LEU A 186 -17.76 -16.30 4.30
CA LEU A 186 -16.89 -17.39 4.70
C LEU A 186 -17.40 -18.76 4.20
N ASP A 187 -18.72 -18.99 4.27
CA ASP A 187 -19.34 -20.26 3.85
C ASP A 187 -19.33 -20.44 2.31
N GLU A 188 -19.13 -19.36 1.54
CA GLU A 188 -19.02 -19.39 0.08
C GLU A 188 -17.58 -19.55 -0.42
N LEU A 189 -16.59 -19.48 0.48
CA LEU A 189 -15.16 -19.66 0.19
C LEU A 189 -14.71 -21.13 0.23
N GLU A 190 -15.60 -22.09 0.47
CA GLU A 190 -15.35 -23.53 0.48
C GLU A 190 -15.18 -24.15 -0.93
#